data_f066a260e87f9269cc953f1947c50f31
#
_entry.id   f066a260e87f9269cc953f1947c50f31
#
_cell.length_a   1.000
_cell.length_b   1.000
_cell.length_c   1.000
_cell.angle_alpha   90.00
_cell.angle_beta   90.00
_cell.angle_gamma   90.00
#
_symmetry.space_group_name_H-M   'P 1'
#
loop_
_entity.id
_entity.type
_entity.pdbx_description
1 polymer ?
#
loop_
_entity_poly.entity_id
_entity_poly.type
_entity_poly.pdbx_seq_one_letter_code
_entity_poly.pdbx_strand_id
1 'polypeptide(L)'
;MRNHFQQDCFEILLRRAAAGDISRRNFVKAASLLLSVPLSLRANMAFAADQLVLCNWGGDAIQAYGDAFGVPFTEATGIPVKIDGSGPTEGAIQAQIASKTIIWDVIDADANVGIAFGKKGALEPLDWSKLSRDKVRKGWDREFVTPSYFFSYVLAYDSEIFGDAPPVSPADFWDTEKFPGMRTMYKWMNGMLEAALIADGVAPADLYPLDVPRALAKIEQLKPDIISFWGSGAESQQLLMEGEAAMGYIWNTRASLLSRDTGGRIKWTFDQAFLNPSSWITLKGNPAGPATAMDFIASTQKPESQVVLFEALGNGPANPEADALIPEDQRHLNCVSPEAVAVQINLDQDWYADNYSAALEKFLALVSA
;
A
#
# COMPACT_ATOMS: atom_id res chain seq x y z
N MET A 1 28.71 20.59 12.71
CA MET A 1 27.61 21.43 12.18
C MET A 1 26.91 22.07 13.38
N ARG A 2 26.84 23.42 13.44
CA ARG A 2 26.07 24.11 14.49
C ARG A 2 24.60 23.92 14.20
N ASN A 3 23.83 23.52 15.20
CA ASN A 3 22.41 23.20 15.11
C ASN A 3 21.64 24.46 14.65
N HIS A 4 20.80 24.40 13.63
CA HIS A 4 20.01 25.54 13.11
C HIS A 4 19.27 26.27 14.24
N PHE A 5 18.68 25.52 15.19
CA PHE A 5 18.01 26.10 16.37
C PHE A 5 18.93 27.02 17.21
N GLN A 6 20.18 26.63 17.44
CA GLN A 6 21.13 27.51 18.17
C GLN A 6 21.51 28.74 17.36
N GLN A 7 21.58 28.61 16.03
CA GLN A 7 21.79 29.74 15.13
C GLN A 7 20.61 30.69 15.16
N ASP A 8 19.39 30.17 15.05
CA ASP A 8 18.15 30.97 15.07
C ASP A 8 17.98 31.70 16.41
N CYS A 9 18.18 30.99 17.53
CA CYS A 9 18.14 31.59 18.86
C CYS A 9 19.21 32.67 19.04
N PHE A 10 20.41 32.46 18.49
CA PHE A 10 21.48 33.41 18.57
C PHE A 10 21.20 34.63 17.68
N GLU A 11 20.65 34.46 16.50
CA GLU A 11 20.22 35.57 15.63
C GLU A 11 19.06 36.39 16.25
N ILE A 12 18.09 35.75 16.90
CA ILE A 12 17.02 36.43 17.63
C ILE A 12 17.61 37.29 18.76
N LEU A 13 18.55 36.72 19.53
CA LEU A 13 19.24 37.47 20.58
C LEU A 13 20.04 38.65 20.06
N LEU A 14 20.72 38.48 18.91
CA LEU A 14 21.47 39.57 18.26
C LEU A 14 20.53 40.71 17.79
N ARG A 15 19.40 40.37 17.16
CA ARG A 15 18.37 41.34 16.71
C ARG A 15 17.81 42.13 17.89
N ARG A 16 17.47 41.47 19.00
CA ARG A 16 16.98 42.12 20.21
C ARG A 16 18.02 42.99 20.90
N ALA A 17 19.27 42.57 20.86
CA ALA A 17 20.38 43.40 21.39
C ALA A 17 20.63 44.62 20.53
N ALA A 18 20.55 44.50 19.20
CA ALA A 18 20.67 45.59 18.24
C ALA A 18 19.50 46.59 18.33
N ALA A 19 18.31 46.11 18.63
CA ALA A 19 17.11 46.92 18.84
C ALA A 19 17.07 47.63 20.23
N GLY A 20 18.01 47.31 21.12
CA GLY A 20 18.05 47.89 22.49
C GLY A 20 17.08 47.20 23.47
N ASP A 21 16.39 46.11 23.06
CA ASP A 21 15.38 45.41 23.87
C ASP A 21 16.02 44.59 25.00
N ILE A 22 17.33 44.28 24.91
CA ILE A 22 18.06 43.57 25.96
C ILE A 22 19.39 44.23 26.25
N SER A 23 19.79 44.32 27.52
CA SER A 23 21.06 44.88 27.91
C SER A 23 22.21 43.95 27.50
N ARG A 24 23.42 44.54 27.25
CA ARG A 24 24.67 43.78 26.96
C ARG A 24 24.91 42.67 27.98
N ARG A 25 24.63 42.91 29.27
CA ARG A 25 24.79 41.92 30.35
C ARG A 25 23.84 40.75 30.22
N ASN A 26 22.58 41.01 29.83
CA ASN A 26 21.56 39.96 29.63
C ASN A 26 21.79 39.18 28.34
N PHE A 27 22.30 39.85 27.28
CA PHE A 27 22.77 39.18 26.06
C PHE A 27 23.88 38.18 26.33
N VAL A 28 24.94 38.58 27.07
CA VAL A 28 26.05 37.70 27.43
C VAL A 28 25.58 36.52 28.29
N LYS A 29 24.68 36.75 29.22
CA LYS A 29 24.07 35.67 30.06
C LYS A 29 23.25 34.68 29.24
N ALA A 30 22.43 35.15 28.32
CA ALA A 30 21.60 34.30 27.47
C ALA A 30 22.45 33.52 26.44
N ALA A 31 23.46 34.18 25.86
CA ALA A 31 24.40 33.52 24.94
C ALA A 31 25.27 32.46 25.64
N SER A 32 25.72 32.70 26.87
CA SER A 32 26.47 31.70 27.65
C SER A 32 25.59 30.53 28.09
N LEU A 33 24.32 30.74 28.38
CA LEU A 33 23.36 29.66 28.66
C LEU A 33 23.12 28.77 27.44
N LEU A 34 23.03 29.34 26.23
CA LEU A 34 22.93 28.58 24.97
C LEU A 34 24.18 27.74 24.66
N LEU A 35 25.34 28.18 25.13
CA LEU A 35 26.64 27.52 24.93
C LEU A 35 26.95 26.49 26.04
N SER A 36 26.30 26.57 27.21
CA SER A 36 26.62 25.79 28.41
C SER A 36 25.67 24.59 28.65
N VAL A 37 24.77 24.26 27.71
CA VAL A 37 23.92 23.06 27.83
C VAL A 37 24.82 21.82 27.74
N PRO A 38 24.95 21.01 28.81
CA PRO A 38 25.83 19.84 28.80
C PRO A 38 25.44 18.86 27.70
N LEU A 39 26.42 18.25 27.03
CA LEU A 39 26.22 17.22 26.01
C LEU A 39 25.35 16.04 26.51
N SER A 40 25.34 15.81 27.83
CA SER A 40 24.55 14.75 28.48
C SER A 40 23.03 15.00 28.51
N LEU A 41 22.58 16.26 28.41
CA LEU A 41 21.14 16.57 28.27
C LEU A 41 20.66 16.46 26.81
N ARG A 42 21.58 16.33 25.84
CA ARG A 42 21.25 16.16 24.43
C ARG A 42 20.83 14.74 24.05
N ALA A 43 21.13 13.75 24.91
CA ALA A 43 20.85 12.35 24.60
C ALA A 43 19.37 11.92 24.78
N ASN A 44 18.54 12.75 25.43
CA ASN A 44 17.13 12.43 25.70
C ASN A 44 16.12 13.50 25.24
N MET A 45 16.52 14.49 24.49
CA MET A 45 15.58 15.26 23.67
C MET A 45 15.47 14.54 22.31
N ALA A 46 14.70 13.48 22.27
CA ALA A 46 14.06 13.10 21.04
C ALA A 46 13.31 14.35 20.57
N PHE A 47 13.76 15.00 19.50
CA PHE A 47 12.98 16.04 18.84
C PHE A 47 11.67 15.34 18.47
N ALA A 48 10.56 15.75 19.08
CA ALA A 48 9.27 15.38 18.58
C ALA A 48 9.27 15.85 17.11
N ALA A 49 9.03 14.96 16.21
CA ALA A 49 8.91 15.32 14.80
C ALA A 49 7.80 16.36 14.69
N ASP A 50 8.04 17.45 13.93
CA ASP A 50 7.02 18.48 13.75
C ASP A 50 5.76 17.93 13.06
N GLN A 51 5.90 16.84 12.31
CA GLN A 51 4.84 16.07 11.66
C GLN A 51 5.37 14.67 11.24
N LEU A 52 4.45 13.75 10.95
CA LEU A 52 4.75 12.48 10.28
C LEU A 52 4.17 12.53 8.85
N VAL A 53 4.96 12.18 7.85
CA VAL A 53 4.50 12.08 6.45
C VAL A 53 4.26 10.62 6.08
N LEU A 54 2.99 10.28 5.86
CA LEU A 54 2.53 8.98 5.39
C LEU A 54 2.28 9.04 3.88
N CYS A 55 2.98 8.23 3.10
CA CYS A 55 2.72 8.09 1.67
C CYS A 55 1.75 6.94 1.41
N ASN A 56 0.71 7.19 0.59
CA ASN A 56 -0.24 6.20 0.11
C ASN A 56 -0.59 6.36 -1.38
N TRP A 57 -1.54 5.57 -1.88
CA TRP A 57 -1.91 5.50 -3.30
C TRP A 57 -2.85 6.61 -3.78
N GLY A 58 -3.17 7.60 -2.93
CA GLY A 58 -3.98 8.76 -3.31
C GLY A 58 -5.48 8.49 -3.47
N GLY A 59 -6.19 9.46 -4.07
CA GLY A 59 -7.64 9.39 -4.21
C GLY A 59 -8.35 9.31 -2.87
N ASP A 60 -9.40 8.48 -2.78
CA ASP A 60 -10.19 8.29 -1.56
C ASP A 60 -9.37 7.74 -0.38
N ALA A 61 -8.22 7.11 -0.66
CA ALA A 61 -7.32 6.62 0.37
C ALA A 61 -6.73 7.74 1.22
N ILE A 62 -6.61 8.97 0.72
CA ILE A 62 -6.12 10.11 1.52
C ILE A 62 -7.02 10.34 2.72
N GLN A 63 -8.33 10.46 2.48
CA GLN A 63 -9.30 10.68 3.55
C GLN A 63 -9.44 9.44 4.43
N ALA A 64 -9.57 8.26 3.84
CA ALA A 64 -9.75 7.01 4.57
C ALA A 64 -8.61 6.72 5.56
N TYR A 65 -7.35 6.95 5.15
CA TYR A 65 -6.19 6.80 6.03
C TYR A 65 -6.09 7.92 7.08
N GLY A 66 -6.56 9.12 6.72
CA GLY A 66 -6.70 10.21 7.68
C GLY A 66 -7.60 9.80 8.83
N ASP A 67 -8.78 9.32 8.52
CA ASP A 67 -9.79 8.92 9.51
C ASP A 67 -9.40 7.67 10.29
N ALA A 68 -8.87 6.65 9.60
CA ALA A 68 -8.50 5.38 10.21
C ALA A 68 -7.26 5.48 11.12
N PHE A 69 -6.24 6.22 10.70
CA PHE A 69 -4.91 6.19 11.32
C PHE A 69 -4.38 7.58 11.70
N GLY A 70 -4.51 8.57 10.81
CA GLY A 70 -3.89 9.88 10.99
C GLY A 70 -4.46 10.68 12.15
N VAL A 71 -5.77 10.83 12.19
CA VAL A 71 -6.48 11.56 13.28
C VAL A 71 -6.28 10.87 14.62
N PRO A 72 -6.51 9.54 14.77
CA PRO A 72 -6.28 8.85 16.04
C PRO A 72 -4.84 8.93 16.55
N PHE A 73 -3.85 8.88 15.65
CA PHE A 73 -2.45 9.05 16.04
C PHE A 73 -2.14 10.47 16.50
N THR A 74 -2.65 11.48 15.78
CA THR A 74 -2.47 12.89 16.13
C THR A 74 -3.10 13.20 17.49
N GLU A 75 -4.31 12.70 17.75
CA GLU A 75 -5.00 12.89 19.04
C GLU A 75 -4.24 12.25 20.22
N ALA A 76 -3.64 11.06 19.98
CA ALA A 76 -2.92 10.33 21.01
C ALA A 76 -1.53 10.89 21.32
N THR A 77 -0.85 11.50 20.33
CA THR A 77 0.57 11.87 20.43
C THR A 77 0.83 13.37 20.34
N GLY A 78 -0.10 14.12 19.76
CA GLY A 78 0.09 15.53 19.41
C GLY A 78 0.91 15.73 18.12
N ILE A 79 1.35 14.65 17.44
CA ILE A 79 2.14 14.73 16.20
C ILE A 79 1.18 14.69 15.01
N PRO A 80 1.08 15.77 14.19
CA PRO A 80 0.23 15.79 13.01
C PRO A 80 0.67 14.74 11.97
N VAL A 81 -0.29 14.06 11.35
CA VAL A 81 -0.04 13.16 10.22
C VAL A 81 -0.44 13.84 8.93
N LYS A 82 0.54 14.05 8.05
CA LYS A 82 0.30 14.52 6.68
C LYS A 82 0.29 13.32 5.74
N ILE A 83 -0.78 13.18 4.95
CA ILE A 83 -0.85 12.12 3.95
C ILE A 83 -0.42 12.66 2.60
N ASP A 84 0.59 12.01 2.00
CA ASP A 84 1.06 12.25 0.64
C ASP A 84 0.47 11.17 -0.28
N GLY A 85 -0.50 11.56 -1.10
CA GLY A 85 -1.19 10.69 -2.04
C GLY A 85 -0.52 10.56 -3.41
N SER A 86 0.77 10.87 -3.54
CA SER A 86 1.49 10.83 -4.82
C SER A 86 1.76 9.42 -5.36
N GLY A 87 1.59 8.41 -4.52
CA GLY A 87 1.78 7.00 -4.85
C GLY A 87 3.22 6.51 -4.60
N PRO A 88 3.38 5.48 -3.76
CA PRO A 88 4.68 4.91 -3.39
C PRO A 88 5.21 3.92 -4.43
N THR A 89 5.32 4.35 -5.68
CA THR A 89 5.90 3.50 -6.74
C THR A 89 7.35 3.13 -6.42
N GLU A 90 7.82 1.97 -6.88
CA GLU A 90 9.21 1.55 -6.70
C GLU A 90 10.20 2.63 -7.20
N GLY A 91 9.87 3.27 -8.33
CA GLY A 91 10.68 4.36 -8.88
C GLY A 91 10.75 5.59 -7.98
N ALA A 92 9.64 5.99 -7.35
CA ALA A 92 9.58 7.12 -6.44
C ALA A 92 10.37 6.85 -5.15
N ILE A 93 10.28 5.64 -4.61
CA ILE A 93 11.07 5.18 -3.46
C ILE A 93 12.57 5.17 -3.81
N GLN A 94 12.92 4.57 -4.96
CA GLN A 94 14.30 4.51 -5.44
C GLN A 94 14.92 5.91 -5.65
N ALA A 95 14.13 6.87 -6.15
CA ALA A 95 14.58 8.25 -6.34
C ALA A 95 14.96 8.93 -5.02
N GLN A 96 14.17 8.74 -3.95
CA GLN A 96 14.49 9.26 -2.63
C GLN A 96 15.78 8.65 -2.06
N ILE A 97 15.92 7.32 -2.19
CA ILE A 97 17.14 6.61 -1.74
C ILE A 97 18.37 7.12 -2.51
N ALA A 98 18.28 7.22 -3.84
CA ALA A 98 19.39 7.66 -4.70
C ALA A 98 19.81 9.12 -4.44
N SER A 99 18.84 10.01 -4.22
CA SER A 99 19.09 11.42 -3.90
C SER A 99 19.56 11.63 -2.45
N LYS A 100 19.43 10.63 -1.59
CA LYS A 100 19.62 10.73 -0.13
C LYS A 100 18.75 11.80 0.52
N THR A 101 17.60 12.07 -0.08
CA THR A 101 16.61 13.03 0.41
C THR A 101 15.31 12.28 0.64
N ILE A 102 15.15 11.80 1.86
CA ILE A 102 13.94 11.08 2.28
C ILE A 102 12.90 12.11 2.73
N ILE A 103 11.69 12.03 2.20
CA ILE A 103 10.57 12.93 2.51
C ILE A 103 9.37 12.20 3.12
N TRP A 104 9.33 10.87 3.03
CA TRP A 104 8.29 10.03 3.61
C TRP A 104 8.80 9.31 4.85
N ASP A 105 7.99 9.29 5.90
CA ASP A 105 8.33 8.63 7.16
C ASP A 105 7.82 7.19 7.20
N VAL A 106 6.56 7.00 6.80
CA VAL A 106 5.92 5.70 6.66
C VAL A 106 5.31 5.61 5.26
N ILE A 107 5.42 4.47 4.66
CA ILE A 107 5.00 4.24 3.27
C ILE A 107 4.08 3.02 3.24
N ASP A 108 2.93 3.16 2.58
CA ASP A 108 2.02 2.07 2.24
C ASP A 108 2.38 1.54 0.85
N ALA A 109 3.28 0.55 0.79
CA ALA A 109 3.77 -0.03 -0.45
C ALA A 109 3.39 -1.50 -0.59
N ASP A 110 3.42 -2.03 -1.82
CA ASP A 110 3.30 -3.47 -2.03
C ASP A 110 4.38 -4.22 -1.24
N ALA A 111 4.01 -5.36 -0.65
CA ALA A 111 4.91 -6.09 0.23
C ALA A 111 6.21 -6.55 -0.45
N ASN A 112 6.13 -6.96 -1.72
CA ASN A 112 7.31 -7.33 -2.50
C ASN A 112 8.30 -6.17 -2.64
N VAL A 113 7.82 -4.94 -2.81
CA VAL A 113 8.66 -3.72 -2.87
C VAL A 113 9.40 -3.54 -1.54
N GLY A 114 8.67 -3.65 -0.41
CA GLY A 114 9.27 -3.60 0.91
C GLY A 114 10.30 -4.70 1.15
N ILE A 115 10.01 -5.93 0.77
CA ILE A 115 10.95 -7.06 0.87
C ILE A 115 12.21 -6.79 0.04
N ALA A 116 12.06 -6.32 -1.21
CA ALA A 116 13.18 -6.03 -2.10
C ALA A 116 14.09 -4.91 -1.54
N PHE A 117 13.52 -3.81 -1.05
CA PHE A 117 14.31 -2.72 -0.44
C PHE A 117 14.89 -3.11 0.93
N GLY A 118 14.22 -3.96 1.69
CA GLY A 118 14.77 -4.55 2.92
C GLY A 118 16.02 -5.37 2.64
N LYS A 119 15.98 -6.29 1.66
CA LYS A 119 17.14 -7.08 1.19
C LYS A 119 18.31 -6.19 0.75
N LYS A 120 18.02 -5.02 0.16
CA LYS A 120 19.03 -4.01 -0.24
C LYS A 120 19.54 -3.15 0.92
N GLY A 121 19.01 -3.33 2.15
CA GLY A 121 19.41 -2.60 3.35
C GLY A 121 18.95 -1.13 3.39
N ALA A 122 17.93 -0.76 2.62
CA ALA A 122 17.42 0.60 2.52
C ALA A 122 16.35 0.94 3.58
N LEU A 123 15.76 -0.07 4.23
CA LEU A 123 14.69 0.11 5.20
C LEU A 123 15.20 0.05 6.64
N GLU A 124 14.50 0.75 7.53
CA GLU A 124 14.59 0.51 8.97
C GLU A 124 13.90 -0.83 9.29
N PRO A 125 14.51 -1.69 10.12
CA PRO A 125 13.84 -2.89 10.59
C PRO A 125 12.65 -2.51 11.49
N LEU A 126 11.58 -3.30 11.43
CA LEU A 126 10.42 -3.13 12.28
C LEU A 126 10.77 -3.49 13.73
N ASP A 127 10.38 -2.62 14.66
CA ASP A 127 10.59 -2.84 16.09
C ASP A 127 9.46 -3.69 16.69
N TRP A 128 9.64 -5.00 16.66
CA TRP A 128 8.69 -5.97 17.22
C TRP A 128 8.62 -5.97 18.75
N SER A 129 9.33 -5.08 19.45
CA SER A 129 9.07 -4.80 20.85
C SER A 129 7.93 -3.79 21.06
N LYS A 130 7.63 -2.99 20.02
CA LYS A 130 6.51 -2.04 19.99
C LYS A 130 5.29 -2.60 19.24
N LEU A 131 5.51 -3.46 18.27
CA LEU A 131 4.47 -4.11 17.47
C LEU A 131 4.06 -5.44 18.11
N SER A 132 2.78 -5.77 18.05
CA SER A 132 2.23 -7.07 18.48
C SER A 132 2.15 -8.04 17.32
N ARG A 133 2.82 -9.21 17.42
CA ARG A 133 2.83 -10.25 16.37
C ARG A 133 1.48 -10.94 16.22
N ASP A 134 0.73 -11.08 17.32
CA ASP A 134 -0.63 -11.64 17.37
C ASP A 134 -1.67 -10.75 16.68
N LYS A 135 -1.35 -9.46 16.50
CA LYS A 135 -2.16 -8.49 15.74
C LYS A 135 -1.83 -8.43 14.26
N VAL A 136 -1.11 -9.41 13.77
CA VAL A 136 -0.74 -9.54 12.35
C VAL A 136 -1.08 -10.94 11.88
N ARG A 137 -1.63 -11.07 10.68
CA ARG A 137 -1.93 -12.39 10.10
C ARG A 137 -0.66 -13.22 9.98
N LYS A 138 -0.77 -14.53 10.25
CA LYS A 138 0.34 -15.47 10.31
C LYS A 138 1.26 -15.37 9.07
N GLY A 139 2.57 -15.28 9.32
CA GLY A 139 3.61 -15.23 8.28
C GLY A 139 3.93 -13.82 7.79
N TRP A 140 3.31 -12.80 8.37
CA TRP A 140 3.52 -11.40 7.98
C TRP A 140 4.21 -10.56 9.06
N ASP A 141 4.70 -11.16 10.11
CA ASP A 141 5.55 -10.56 11.14
C ASP A 141 7.03 -10.53 10.69
N ARG A 142 7.29 -9.94 9.52
CA ARG A 142 8.61 -9.93 8.88
C ARG A 142 9.52 -8.84 9.44
N GLU A 143 10.81 -8.88 9.08
CA GLU A 143 11.81 -7.94 9.59
C GLU A 143 11.57 -6.49 9.10
N PHE A 144 11.22 -6.31 7.82
CA PHE A 144 11.11 -4.98 7.20
C PHE A 144 9.71 -4.60 6.75
N VAL A 145 8.75 -5.54 6.76
CA VAL A 145 7.39 -5.33 6.28
C VAL A 145 6.37 -5.94 7.23
N THR A 146 5.27 -5.24 7.44
CA THR A 146 4.06 -5.76 8.09
C THR A 146 2.85 -5.23 7.31
N PRO A 147 1.78 -6.01 7.12
CA PRO A 147 0.67 -5.56 6.30
C PRO A 147 0.02 -4.31 6.87
N SER A 148 -0.27 -3.36 5.99
CA SER A 148 -1.20 -2.26 6.23
C SER A 148 -2.64 -2.74 6.06
N TYR A 149 -2.87 -3.55 5.04
CA TYR A 149 -4.13 -4.20 4.68
C TYR A 149 -3.87 -5.29 3.63
N PHE A 150 -4.94 -6.00 3.25
CA PHE A 150 -4.98 -6.93 2.13
C PHE A 150 -5.99 -6.48 1.08
N PHE A 151 -5.75 -6.88 -0.17
CA PHE A 151 -6.68 -6.73 -1.27
C PHE A 151 -6.51 -7.88 -2.25
N SER A 152 -7.46 -8.03 -3.17
CA SER A 152 -7.41 -9.09 -4.16
C SER A 152 -7.64 -8.56 -5.56
N TYR A 153 -6.96 -9.14 -6.54
CA TYR A 153 -7.35 -9.03 -7.94
C TYR A 153 -8.45 -10.04 -8.20
N VAL A 154 -9.67 -9.56 -8.40
CA VAL A 154 -10.87 -10.38 -8.58
C VAL A 154 -11.35 -10.32 -10.01
N LEU A 155 -11.99 -11.40 -10.48
CA LEU A 155 -12.71 -11.40 -11.74
C LEU A 155 -14.06 -10.70 -11.54
N ALA A 156 -14.22 -9.52 -12.11
CA ALA A 156 -15.47 -8.78 -12.17
C ALA A 156 -16.08 -8.91 -13.58
N TYR A 157 -17.41 -8.95 -13.66
CA TYR A 157 -18.12 -9.19 -14.91
C TYR A 157 -19.51 -8.53 -14.92
N ASP A 158 -20.01 -8.25 -16.11
CA ASP A 158 -21.35 -7.76 -16.32
C ASP A 158 -22.36 -8.92 -16.33
N SER A 159 -23.23 -8.99 -15.30
CA SER A 159 -24.19 -10.06 -15.13
C SER A 159 -25.35 -10.03 -16.16
N GLU A 160 -25.59 -8.89 -16.82
CA GLU A 160 -26.59 -8.81 -17.88
C GLU A 160 -26.08 -9.47 -19.17
N ILE A 161 -24.76 -9.57 -19.35
CA ILE A 161 -24.14 -10.27 -20.51
C ILE A 161 -24.12 -11.77 -20.27
N PHE A 162 -23.76 -12.23 -19.06
CA PHE A 162 -23.45 -13.64 -18.81
C PHE A 162 -24.57 -14.41 -18.06
N GLY A 163 -25.59 -13.70 -17.55
CA GLY A 163 -26.78 -14.32 -16.94
C GLY A 163 -26.47 -15.32 -15.82
N ASP A 164 -27.05 -16.51 -15.92
CA ASP A 164 -26.96 -17.56 -14.88
C ASP A 164 -25.68 -18.41 -14.96
N ALA A 165 -24.83 -18.22 -15.96
CA ALA A 165 -23.58 -18.95 -16.14
C ALA A 165 -22.39 -18.01 -16.25
N PRO A 166 -22.05 -17.28 -15.16
CA PRO A 166 -21.00 -16.26 -15.18
C PRO A 166 -19.60 -16.88 -15.27
N PRO A 167 -18.59 -16.11 -15.75
CA PRO A 167 -17.20 -16.49 -15.64
C PRO A 167 -16.76 -16.43 -14.15
N VAL A 168 -16.07 -17.48 -13.66
CA VAL A 168 -15.63 -17.59 -12.26
C VAL A 168 -14.16 -17.95 -12.11
N SER A 169 -13.45 -18.17 -13.20
CA SER A 169 -12.06 -18.65 -13.17
C SER A 169 -11.18 -17.96 -14.21
N PRO A 170 -9.85 -18.02 -14.06
CA PRO A 170 -8.92 -17.60 -15.10
C PRO A 170 -9.17 -18.33 -16.44
N ALA A 171 -9.50 -19.61 -16.41
CA ALA A 171 -9.83 -20.35 -17.63
C ALA A 171 -11.05 -19.74 -18.37
N ASP A 172 -12.10 -19.37 -17.62
CA ASP A 172 -13.27 -18.69 -18.20
C ASP A 172 -12.92 -17.31 -18.77
N PHE A 173 -12.01 -16.57 -18.13
CA PHE A 173 -11.54 -15.28 -18.63
C PHE A 173 -10.83 -15.39 -19.98
N TRP A 174 -10.16 -16.50 -20.27
CA TRP A 174 -9.51 -16.80 -21.56
C TRP A 174 -10.42 -17.46 -22.59
N ASP A 175 -11.57 -17.99 -22.19
CA ASP A 175 -12.52 -18.64 -23.11
C ASP A 175 -13.42 -17.59 -23.79
N THR A 176 -12.95 -17.07 -24.92
CA THR A 176 -13.65 -16.02 -25.69
C THR A 176 -14.86 -16.54 -26.47
N GLU A 177 -14.96 -17.86 -26.67
CA GLU A 177 -16.11 -18.49 -27.33
C GLU A 177 -17.29 -18.61 -26.36
N LYS A 178 -17.04 -19.13 -25.16
CA LYS A 178 -18.06 -19.30 -24.12
C LYS A 178 -18.45 -17.97 -23.48
N PHE A 179 -17.49 -17.10 -23.26
CA PHE A 179 -17.66 -15.80 -22.61
C PHE A 179 -17.26 -14.66 -23.56
N PRO A 180 -18.13 -14.29 -24.53
CA PRO A 180 -17.81 -13.25 -25.51
C PRO A 180 -17.76 -11.84 -24.90
N GLY A 181 -17.12 -10.91 -25.61
CA GLY A 181 -16.98 -9.50 -25.24
C GLY A 181 -15.54 -9.11 -24.91
N MET A 182 -15.27 -7.81 -24.86
CA MET A 182 -13.93 -7.31 -24.53
C MET A 182 -13.60 -7.50 -23.05
N ARG A 183 -12.32 -7.64 -22.77
CA ARG A 183 -11.77 -7.80 -21.41
C ARG A 183 -10.87 -6.64 -21.04
N THR A 184 -10.64 -6.47 -19.74
CA THR A 184 -9.59 -5.57 -19.22
C THR A 184 -8.74 -6.27 -18.20
N MET A 185 -7.42 -5.96 -18.18
CA MET A 185 -6.42 -6.55 -17.29
C MET A 185 -5.57 -5.46 -16.64
N TYR A 186 -4.94 -5.79 -15.50
CA TYR A 186 -4.04 -4.88 -14.80
C TYR A 186 -2.71 -4.71 -15.56
N LYS A 187 -2.27 -3.47 -15.73
CA LYS A 187 -1.07 -3.09 -16.49
C LYS A 187 0.25 -3.51 -15.80
N TRP A 188 0.24 -3.73 -14.48
CA TRP A 188 1.44 -3.93 -13.70
C TRP A 188 1.72 -5.39 -13.33
N MET A 189 1.16 -6.32 -14.07
CA MET A 189 1.35 -7.78 -14.09
C MET A 189 0.94 -8.60 -12.86
N ASN A 190 0.90 -8.02 -11.64
CA ASN A 190 0.58 -8.76 -10.42
C ASN A 190 -0.78 -9.48 -10.55
N GLY A 191 -0.80 -10.78 -10.31
CA GLY A 191 -1.98 -11.63 -10.51
C GLY A 191 -2.24 -12.01 -11.98
N MET A 192 -1.75 -11.22 -12.95
CA MET A 192 -2.04 -11.47 -14.38
C MET A 192 -1.20 -12.58 -14.98
N LEU A 193 0.04 -12.74 -14.51
CA LEU A 193 0.91 -13.88 -14.91
C LEU A 193 0.36 -15.19 -14.35
N GLU A 194 -0.09 -15.18 -13.10
CA GLU A 194 -0.73 -16.32 -12.44
C GLU A 194 -2.03 -16.72 -13.16
N ALA A 195 -2.88 -15.72 -13.45
CA ALA A 195 -4.12 -15.95 -14.20
C ALA A 195 -3.85 -16.60 -15.57
N ALA A 196 -2.84 -16.11 -16.28
CA ALA A 196 -2.45 -16.67 -17.57
C ALA A 196 -1.95 -18.12 -17.46
N LEU A 197 -1.12 -18.43 -16.46
CA LEU A 197 -0.61 -19.79 -16.23
C LEU A 197 -1.71 -20.77 -15.85
N ILE A 198 -2.66 -20.34 -15.01
CA ILE A 198 -3.82 -21.17 -14.65
C ILE A 198 -4.69 -21.42 -15.87
N ALA A 199 -4.96 -20.38 -16.68
CA ALA A 199 -5.70 -20.52 -17.93
C ALA A 199 -4.97 -21.42 -18.96
N ASP A 200 -3.65 -21.58 -18.83
CA ASP A 200 -2.83 -22.48 -19.63
C ASP A 200 -2.64 -23.88 -18.98
N GLY A 201 -3.43 -24.17 -17.93
CA GLY A 201 -3.51 -25.47 -17.28
C GLY A 201 -2.49 -25.73 -16.18
N VAL A 202 -1.78 -24.72 -15.69
CA VAL A 202 -0.92 -24.85 -14.50
C VAL A 202 -1.80 -24.90 -13.25
N ALA A 203 -1.60 -25.92 -12.40
CA ALA A 203 -2.34 -25.99 -11.16
C ALA A 203 -1.88 -24.87 -10.19
N PRO A 204 -2.78 -24.30 -9.36
CA PRO A 204 -2.42 -23.24 -8.40
C PRO A 204 -1.25 -23.58 -7.48
N ALA A 205 -1.10 -24.86 -7.11
CA ALA A 205 0.01 -25.33 -6.27
C ALA A 205 1.38 -25.35 -6.99
N ASP A 206 1.39 -25.34 -8.31
CA ASP A 206 2.58 -25.47 -9.16
C ASP A 206 2.97 -24.13 -9.84
N LEU A 207 2.36 -23.02 -9.45
CA LEU A 207 2.58 -21.72 -10.08
C LEU A 207 3.99 -21.19 -9.92
N TYR A 208 4.58 -21.36 -8.74
CA TYR A 208 5.88 -20.76 -8.43
C TYR A 208 7.04 -21.76 -8.46
N PRO A 209 8.19 -21.37 -9.05
CA PRO A 209 8.46 -20.06 -9.66
C PRO A 209 7.68 -19.86 -10.97
N LEU A 210 7.18 -18.62 -11.21
CA LEU A 210 6.39 -18.32 -12.41
C LEU A 210 7.19 -18.56 -13.70
N ASP A 211 6.61 -19.29 -14.64
CA ASP A 211 7.08 -19.37 -16.03
C ASP A 211 6.64 -18.13 -16.81
N VAL A 212 7.40 -17.03 -16.65
CA VAL A 212 7.09 -15.73 -17.24
C VAL A 212 6.94 -15.81 -18.79
N PRO A 213 7.83 -16.48 -19.54
CA PRO A 213 7.67 -16.62 -20.99
C PRO A 213 6.35 -17.29 -21.38
N ARG A 214 5.96 -18.37 -20.68
CA ARG A 214 4.72 -19.09 -20.92
C ARG A 214 3.49 -18.23 -20.59
N ALA A 215 3.50 -17.51 -19.47
CA ALA A 215 2.45 -16.59 -19.11
C ALA A 215 2.25 -15.48 -20.15
N LEU A 216 3.35 -14.87 -20.59
CA LEU A 216 3.32 -13.82 -21.62
C LEU A 216 2.78 -14.32 -22.96
N ALA A 217 3.18 -15.51 -23.41
CA ALA A 217 2.64 -16.11 -24.63
C ALA A 217 1.13 -16.38 -24.54
N LYS A 218 0.64 -16.73 -23.33
CA LYS A 218 -0.80 -16.91 -23.10
C LYS A 218 -1.55 -15.58 -23.10
N ILE A 219 -0.98 -14.52 -22.55
CA ILE A 219 -1.56 -13.16 -22.58
C ILE A 219 -1.58 -12.61 -24.00
N GLU A 220 -0.53 -12.86 -24.80
CA GLU A 220 -0.47 -12.43 -26.20
C GLU A 220 -1.61 -13.02 -27.05
N GLN A 221 -1.99 -14.27 -26.78
CA GLN A 221 -3.14 -14.91 -27.44
C GLN A 221 -4.46 -14.19 -27.15
N LEU A 222 -4.63 -13.65 -25.93
CA LEU A 222 -5.85 -12.94 -25.52
C LEU A 222 -5.84 -11.47 -25.89
N LYS A 223 -4.69 -10.90 -26.26
CA LYS A 223 -4.51 -9.46 -26.50
C LYS A 223 -5.51 -8.84 -27.49
N PRO A 224 -5.94 -9.53 -28.58
CA PRO A 224 -6.97 -9.00 -29.48
C PRO A 224 -8.34 -8.75 -28.81
N ASP A 225 -8.63 -9.44 -27.70
CA ASP A 225 -9.86 -9.33 -26.92
C ASP A 225 -9.70 -8.42 -25.68
N ILE A 226 -8.54 -7.80 -25.48
CA ILE A 226 -8.28 -6.85 -24.39
C ILE A 226 -8.50 -5.43 -24.90
N ILE A 227 -9.52 -4.73 -24.34
CA ILE A 227 -9.79 -3.32 -24.70
C ILE A 227 -8.74 -2.38 -24.12
N SER A 228 -8.28 -2.64 -22.89
CA SER A 228 -7.26 -1.85 -22.20
C SER A 228 -6.54 -2.67 -21.14
N PHE A 229 -5.25 -2.37 -20.96
CA PHE A 229 -4.49 -2.73 -19.75
C PHE A 229 -4.54 -1.55 -18.79
N TRP A 230 -5.49 -1.56 -17.85
CA TRP A 230 -5.76 -0.44 -16.97
C TRP A 230 -4.61 -0.14 -16.00
N GLY A 231 -4.32 1.13 -15.81
CA GLY A 231 -3.25 1.63 -14.94
C GLY A 231 -3.75 2.27 -13.65
N SER A 232 -5.05 2.52 -13.51
CA SER A 232 -5.67 3.11 -12.31
C SER A 232 -7.01 2.46 -11.98
N GLY A 233 -7.38 2.47 -10.69
CA GLY A 233 -8.66 1.93 -10.26
C GLY A 233 -9.87 2.63 -10.90
N ALA A 234 -9.77 3.93 -11.15
CA ALA A 234 -10.82 4.69 -11.83
C ALA A 234 -11.02 4.22 -13.29
N GLU A 235 -9.93 3.96 -14.02
CA GLU A 235 -9.98 3.42 -15.39
C GLU A 235 -10.66 2.05 -15.40
N SER A 236 -10.29 1.14 -14.49
CA SER A 236 -10.90 -0.19 -14.42
C SER A 236 -12.40 -0.14 -14.13
N GLN A 237 -12.84 0.82 -13.28
CA GLN A 237 -14.26 1.03 -12.99
C GLN A 237 -15.00 1.56 -14.23
N GLN A 238 -14.45 2.55 -14.92
CA GLN A 238 -15.08 3.16 -16.08
C GLN A 238 -15.31 2.15 -17.20
N LEU A 239 -14.30 1.34 -17.55
CA LEU A 239 -14.39 0.33 -18.60
C LEU A 239 -15.55 -0.66 -18.39
N LEU A 240 -15.76 -1.11 -17.16
CA LEU A 240 -16.84 -2.03 -16.81
C LEU A 240 -18.20 -1.30 -16.66
N MET A 241 -18.21 -0.10 -16.09
CA MET A 241 -19.44 0.69 -15.90
C MET A 241 -20.09 1.07 -17.23
N GLU A 242 -19.27 1.47 -18.20
CA GLU A 242 -19.72 1.90 -19.54
C GLU A 242 -19.94 0.72 -20.50
N GLY A 243 -19.61 -0.51 -20.06
CA GLY A 243 -19.78 -1.72 -20.88
C GLY A 243 -18.77 -1.87 -22.01
N GLU A 244 -17.67 -1.11 -21.99
CA GLU A 244 -16.55 -1.28 -22.91
C GLU A 244 -15.84 -2.62 -22.69
N ALA A 245 -15.72 -3.05 -21.42
CA ALA A 245 -15.29 -4.39 -21.04
C ALA A 245 -16.47 -5.17 -20.47
N ALA A 246 -16.69 -6.41 -20.94
CA ALA A 246 -17.67 -7.33 -20.42
C ALA A 246 -17.22 -7.96 -19.09
N MET A 247 -15.90 -8.09 -18.91
CA MET A 247 -15.27 -8.60 -17.68
C MET A 247 -13.84 -8.05 -17.53
N GLY A 248 -13.30 -8.14 -16.30
CA GLY A 248 -11.94 -7.69 -16.03
C GLY A 248 -11.38 -8.20 -14.72
N TYR A 249 -10.05 -8.38 -14.67
CA TYR A 249 -9.34 -8.53 -13.42
C TYR A 249 -9.09 -7.14 -12.83
N ILE A 250 -9.79 -6.82 -11.72
CA ILE A 250 -9.70 -5.54 -11.02
C ILE A 250 -9.53 -5.74 -9.52
N TRP A 251 -9.24 -4.69 -8.78
CA TRP A 251 -9.17 -4.78 -7.32
C TRP A 251 -10.57 -5.00 -6.72
N ASN A 252 -10.68 -5.90 -5.74
CA ASN A 252 -11.95 -6.16 -5.04
C ASN A 252 -12.58 -4.89 -4.45
N THR A 253 -11.76 -3.94 -4.00
CA THR A 253 -12.19 -2.63 -3.51
C THR A 253 -12.95 -1.85 -4.58
N ARG A 254 -12.52 -1.92 -5.85
CA ARG A 254 -13.19 -1.29 -6.98
C ARG A 254 -14.39 -2.09 -7.47
N ALA A 255 -14.28 -3.41 -7.43
CA ALA A 255 -15.38 -4.30 -7.78
C ALA A 255 -16.58 -4.13 -6.82
N SER A 256 -16.33 -3.97 -5.53
CA SER A 256 -17.36 -3.71 -4.53
C SER A 256 -18.10 -2.39 -4.77
N LEU A 257 -17.34 -1.31 -5.05
CA LEU A 257 -17.91 -0.01 -5.40
C LEU A 257 -18.75 -0.10 -6.67
N LEU A 258 -18.23 -0.73 -7.73
CA LEU A 258 -18.97 -0.95 -8.98
C LEU A 258 -20.26 -1.73 -8.78
N SER A 259 -20.23 -2.80 -7.99
CA SER A 259 -21.43 -3.60 -7.70
C SER A 259 -22.50 -2.74 -7.06
N ARG A 260 -22.13 -1.90 -6.09
CA ARG A 260 -23.04 -0.96 -5.43
C ARG A 260 -23.57 0.09 -6.42
N ASP A 261 -22.69 0.75 -7.15
CA ASP A 261 -23.01 1.90 -7.99
C ASP A 261 -23.82 1.51 -9.24
N THR A 262 -23.73 0.22 -9.65
CA THR A 262 -24.49 -0.36 -10.77
C THR A 262 -25.75 -1.14 -10.33
N GLY A 263 -26.10 -1.07 -9.02
CA GLY A 263 -27.25 -1.80 -8.48
C GLY A 263 -27.12 -3.32 -8.62
N GLY A 264 -25.90 -3.86 -8.61
CA GLY A 264 -25.60 -5.29 -8.72
C GLY A 264 -25.47 -5.81 -10.15
N ARG A 265 -25.48 -4.93 -11.19
CA ARG A 265 -25.20 -5.33 -12.57
C ARG A 265 -23.78 -5.87 -12.70
N ILE A 266 -22.80 -5.15 -12.21
CA ILE A 266 -21.42 -5.65 -12.14
C ILE A 266 -21.30 -6.53 -10.90
N LYS A 267 -20.97 -7.80 -11.12
CA LYS A 267 -20.69 -8.81 -10.09
C LYS A 267 -19.22 -9.19 -10.13
N TRP A 268 -18.77 -9.87 -9.09
CA TRP A 268 -17.40 -10.34 -8.97
C TRP A 268 -17.32 -11.53 -7.99
N THR A 269 -16.18 -12.23 -8.00
CA THR A 269 -15.96 -13.39 -7.15
C THR A 269 -14.56 -13.43 -6.56
N PHE A 270 -14.43 -14.06 -5.37
CA PHE A 270 -13.13 -14.42 -4.80
C PHE A 270 -12.61 -15.77 -5.33
N ASP A 271 -13.42 -16.54 -6.06
CA ASP A 271 -12.97 -17.83 -6.59
C ASP A 271 -11.75 -17.64 -7.51
N GLN A 272 -10.63 -18.29 -7.14
CA GLN A 272 -9.35 -18.17 -7.81
C GLN A 272 -8.85 -16.71 -8.01
N ALA A 273 -9.29 -15.79 -7.15
CA ALA A 273 -8.75 -14.45 -7.08
C ALA A 273 -7.33 -14.44 -6.50
N PHE A 274 -6.59 -13.36 -6.71
CA PHE A 274 -5.18 -13.27 -6.31
C PHE A 274 -5.04 -12.34 -5.12
N LEU A 275 -4.82 -12.91 -3.93
CA LEU A 275 -4.67 -12.16 -2.67
C LEU A 275 -3.29 -11.52 -2.59
N ASN A 276 -3.26 -10.23 -2.32
CA ASN A 276 -2.05 -9.42 -2.23
C ASN A 276 -2.06 -8.54 -0.97
N PRO A 277 -0.98 -8.48 -0.20
CA PRO A 277 -0.83 -7.52 0.89
C PRO A 277 -0.21 -6.22 0.42
N SER A 278 -0.74 -5.09 0.86
CA SER A 278 0.02 -3.88 1.01
C SER A 278 0.73 -3.87 2.36
N SER A 279 1.78 -3.09 2.53
CA SER A 279 2.62 -3.17 3.73
C SER A 279 3.16 -1.82 4.16
N TRP A 280 3.27 -1.64 5.47
CA TRP A 280 4.03 -0.57 6.05
C TRP A 280 5.52 -0.82 5.89
N ILE A 281 6.22 0.17 5.34
CA ILE A 281 7.68 0.23 5.29
C ILE A 281 8.17 1.61 5.72
N THR A 282 9.41 1.67 6.19
CA THR A 282 10.07 2.91 6.63
C THR A 282 11.48 2.97 6.07
N LEU A 283 11.79 4.05 5.33
CA LEU A 283 13.12 4.24 4.77
C LEU A 283 14.12 4.68 5.85
N LYS A 284 15.37 4.22 5.75
CA LYS A 284 16.46 4.74 6.56
C LYS A 284 16.65 6.23 6.32
N GLY A 285 16.74 6.99 7.41
CA GLY A 285 16.90 8.44 7.34
C GLY A 285 15.58 9.19 7.15
N ASN A 286 14.45 8.57 7.43
CA ASN A 286 13.14 9.25 7.45
C ASN A 286 13.14 10.44 8.42
N PRO A 287 12.50 11.58 8.06
CA PRO A 287 12.57 12.83 8.84
C PRO A 287 12.03 12.72 10.26
N ALA A 288 10.90 12.00 10.47
CA ALA A 288 10.30 11.82 11.80
C ALA A 288 11.13 10.90 12.71
N GLY A 289 12.05 10.15 12.12
CA GLY A 289 12.90 9.18 12.80
C GLY A 289 12.23 7.83 13.06
N PRO A 290 13.03 6.76 13.23
CA PRO A 290 12.53 5.40 13.33
C PRO A 290 11.57 5.19 14.51
N ALA A 291 11.78 5.88 15.63
CA ALA A 291 10.93 5.72 16.81
C ALA A 291 9.49 6.20 16.56
N THR A 292 9.32 7.39 15.95
CA THR A 292 8.01 7.96 15.63
C THR A 292 7.30 7.14 14.54
N ALA A 293 8.04 6.69 13.52
CA ALA A 293 7.51 5.83 12.48
C ALA A 293 6.99 4.50 13.06
N MET A 294 7.74 3.87 13.97
CA MET A 294 7.30 2.63 14.63
C MET A 294 6.09 2.85 15.55
N ASP A 295 6.03 3.97 16.28
CA ASP A 295 4.87 4.31 17.12
C ASP A 295 3.61 4.50 16.24
N PHE A 296 3.74 5.10 15.06
CA PHE A 296 2.64 5.20 14.11
C PHE A 296 2.21 3.82 13.62
N ILE A 297 3.13 2.98 13.12
CA ILE A 297 2.81 1.63 12.63
C ILE A 297 2.15 0.81 13.76
N ALA A 298 2.63 0.88 14.99
CA ALA A 298 2.01 0.22 16.13
C ALA A 298 0.57 0.69 16.37
N SER A 299 0.30 1.98 16.19
CA SER A 299 -1.05 2.54 16.36
C SER A 299 -2.04 2.01 15.31
N THR A 300 -1.56 1.67 14.11
CA THR A 300 -2.40 1.13 13.02
C THR A 300 -2.84 -0.32 13.26
N GLN A 301 -2.24 -1.01 14.23
CA GLN A 301 -2.64 -2.37 14.58
C GLN A 301 -3.96 -2.45 15.37
N LYS A 302 -4.58 -1.32 15.73
CA LYS A 302 -5.89 -1.30 16.38
C LYS A 302 -6.96 -1.87 15.46
N PRO A 303 -7.73 -2.88 15.88
CA PRO A 303 -8.72 -3.50 15.01
C PRO A 303 -9.83 -2.52 14.60
N GLU A 304 -10.24 -1.60 15.47
CA GLU A 304 -11.26 -0.59 15.17
C GLU A 304 -10.81 0.34 14.03
N SER A 305 -9.55 0.78 14.04
CA SER A 305 -8.98 1.63 12.99
C SER A 305 -8.97 0.92 11.63
N GLN A 306 -8.70 -0.39 11.63
CA GLN A 306 -8.70 -1.18 10.40
C GLN A 306 -10.11 -1.44 9.86
N VAL A 307 -11.13 -1.50 10.74
CA VAL A 307 -12.53 -1.55 10.31
C VAL A 307 -12.95 -0.24 9.67
N VAL A 308 -12.53 0.92 10.20
CA VAL A 308 -12.77 2.21 9.54
C VAL A 308 -12.21 2.22 8.11
N LEU A 309 -10.99 1.70 7.92
CA LEU A 309 -10.39 1.59 6.58
C LEU A 309 -11.17 0.60 5.69
N PHE A 310 -11.60 -0.54 6.24
CA PHE A 310 -12.39 -1.53 5.54
C PHE A 310 -13.73 -0.97 5.07
N GLU A 311 -14.47 -0.28 5.94
CA GLU A 311 -15.76 0.32 5.58
C GLU A 311 -15.62 1.41 4.51
N ALA A 312 -14.51 2.18 4.54
CA ALA A 312 -14.24 3.21 3.56
C ALA A 312 -13.84 2.67 2.19
N LEU A 313 -12.99 1.64 2.14
CA LEU A 313 -12.31 1.20 0.92
C LEU A 313 -12.50 -0.29 0.57
N GLY A 314 -13.02 -1.12 1.46
CA GLY A 314 -13.14 -2.57 1.26
C GLY A 314 -11.81 -3.32 1.38
N ASN A 315 -10.79 -2.74 2.03
CA ASN A 315 -9.49 -3.35 2.25
C ASN A 315 -9.54 -4.38 3.37
N GLY A 316 -9.10 -5.61 3.13
CA GLY A 316 -9.08 -6.66 4.15
C GLY A 316 -8.16 -6.32 5.32
N PRO A 317 -8.60 -6.44 6.59
CA PRO A 317 -7.81 -6.06 7.74
C PRO A 317 -6.54 -6.92 7.92
N ALA A 318 -5.43 -6.27 8.29
CA ALA A 318 -4.19 -6.95 8.64
C ALA A 318 -4.25 -7.62 10.03
N ASN A 319 -4.99 -7.01 10.97
CA ASN A 319 -5.24 -7.58 12.29
C ASN A 319 -6.43 -8.53 12.26
N PRO A 320 -6.26 -9.84 12.59
CA PRO A 320 -7.35 -10.80 12.58
C PRO A 320 -8.48 -10.48 13.58
N GLU A 321 -8.21 -9.72 14.65
CA GLU A 321 -9.24 -9.31 15.61
C GLU A 321 -10.29 -8.38 14.97
N ALA A 322 -9.94 -7.68 13.90
CA ALA A 322 -10.85 -6.79 13.18
C ALA A 322 -11.98 -7.55 12.46
N ASP A 323 -11.78 -8.82 12.11
CA ASP A 323 -12.80 -9.62 11.39
C ASP A 323 -14.12 -9.70 12.17
N ALA A 324 -14.05 -9.80 13.50
CA ALA A 324 -15.22 -9.86 14.36
C ALA A 324 -15.99 -8.52 14.46
N LEU A 325 -15.32 -7.41 14.16
CA LEU A 325 -15.87 -6.05 14.25
C LEU A 325 -16.50 -5.59 12.92
N ILE A 326 -16.23 -6.29 11.81
CA ILE A 326 -16.84 -5.99 10.51
C ILE A 326 -18.36 -6.20 10.58
N PRO A 327 -19.18 -5.22 10.13
CA PRO A 327 -20.64 -5.37 10.04
C PRO A 327 -21.04 -6.64 9.29
N GLU A 328 -22.07 -7.35 9.79
CA GLU A 328 -22.46 -8.66 9.28
C GLU A 328 -22.81 -8.65 7.79
N ASP A 329 -23.47 -7.61 7.34
CA ASP A 329 -23.86 -7.41 5.95
C ASP A 329 -22.66 -7.10 5.01
N GLN A 330 -21.50 -6.72 5.57
CA GLN A 330 -20.29 -6.42 4.81
C GLN A 330 -19.23 -7.53 4.88
N ARG A 331 -19.39 -8.56 5.72
CA ARG A 331 -18.39 -9.63 5.90
C ARG A 331 -18.03 -10.35 4.61
N HIS A 332 -18.97 -10.44 3.68
CA HIS A 332 -18.75 -11.05 2.36
C HIS A 332 -17.77 -10.26 1.48
N LEU A 333 -17.46 -9.01 1.82
CA LEU A 333 -16.48 -8.17 1.11
C LEU A 333 -15.06 -8.36 1.63
N ASN A 334 -14.89 -9.04 2.78
CA ASN A 334 -13.59 -9.22 3.42
C ASN A 334 -12.75 -10.27 2.69
N CYS A 335 -11.77 -9.83 1.91
CA CYS A 335 -10.88 -10.70 1.14
C CYS A 335 -9.98 -11.61 2.00
N VAL A 336 -9.90 -11.37 3.31
CA VAL A 336 -9.13 -12.18 4.26
C VAL A 336 -10.00 -12.96 5.23
N SER A 337 -11.31 -13.04 4.99
CA SER A 337 -12.15 -13.99 5.72
C SER A 337 -11.70 -15.43 5.47
N PRO A 338 -11.95 -16.37 6.40
CA PRO A 338 -11.58 -17.77 6.18
C PRO A 338 -12.15 -18.35 4.88
N GLU A 339 -13.38 -17.98 4.54
CA GLU A 339 -14.09 -18.43 3.34
C GLU A 339 -13.41 -17.87 2.08
N ALA A 340 -13.08 -16.58 2.06
CA ALA A 340 -12.42 -15.94 0.93
C ALA A 340 -11.00 -16.49 0.73
N VAL A 341 -10.22 -16.61 1.80
CA VAL A 341 -8.84 -17.15 1.73
C VAL A 341 -8.80 -18.58 1.22
N ALA A 342 -9.81 -19.40 1.55
CA ALA A 342 -9.87 -20.81 1.14
C ALA A 342 -9.98 -21.02 -0.39
N VAL A 343 -10.47 -20.03 -1.13
CA VAL A 343 -10.70 -20.11 -2.58
C VAL A 343 -9.76 -19.23 -3.40
N GLN A 344 -8.96 -18.41 -2.74
CA GLN A 344 -8.02 -17.50 -3.38
C GLN A 344 -6.60 -18.10 -3.49
N ILE A 345 -5.79 -17.47 -4.30
CA ILE A 345 -4.38 -17.78 -4.54
C ILE A 345 -3.54 -16.65 -3.96
N ASN A 346 -2.64 -16.99 -3.04
CA ASN A 346 -1.70 -16.01 -2.49
C ASN A 346 -0.60 -15.71 -3.50
N LEU A 347 -0.35 -14.43 -3.79
CA LEU A 347 0.81 -14.03 -4.57
C LEU A 347 2.09 -14.22 -3.76
N ASP A 348 3.10 -14.87 -4.35
CA ASP A 348 4.41 -15.08 -3.69
C ASP A 348 5.23 -13.79 -3.71
N GLN A 349 5.19 -13.07 -2.60
CA GLN A 349 5.87 -11.78 -2.44
C GLN A 349 7.39 -11.91 -2.46
N ASP A 350 7.95 -13.06 -2.08
CA ASP A 350 9.40 -13.30 -2.13
C ASP A 350 9.86 -13.50 -3.58
N TRP A 351 9.08 -14.25 -4.38
CA TRP A 351 9.33 -14.36 -5.81
C TRP A 351 9.25 -13.00 -6.51
N TYR A 352 8.20 -12.22 -6.23
CA TYR A 352 8.05 -10.89 -6.78
C TYR A 352 9.19 -9.96 -6.35
N ALA A 353 9.62 -9.99 -5.10
CA ALA A 353 10.72 -9.15 -4.61
C ALA A 353 12.03 -9.37 -5.39
N ASP A 354 12.27 -10.58 -5.87
CA ASP A 354 13.49 -10.94 -6.58
C ASP A 354 13.35 -10.80 -8.11
N ASN A 355 12.13 -10.88 -8.67
CA ASN A 355 11.91 -11.01 -10.11
C ASN A 355 11.08 -9.88 -10.74
N TYR A 356 10.44 -9.00 -9.92
CA TYR A 356 9.46 -8.02 -10.38
C TYR A 356 9.95 -7.17 -11.55
N SER A 357 11.09 -6.49 -11.38
CA SER A 357 11.57 -5.54 -12.39
C SER A 357 11.85 -6.21 -13.74
N ALA A 358 12.49 -7.40 -13.73
CA ALA A 358 12.81 -8.14 -14.95
C ALA A 358 11.56 -8.73 -15.65
N ALA A 359 10.58 -9.18 -14.87
CA ALA A 359 9.33 -9.70 -15.40
C ALA A 359 8.44 -8.56 -15.93
N LEU A 360 8.38 -7.43 -15.20
CA LEU A 360 7.60 -6.26 -15.58
C LEU A 360 8.10 -5.65 -16.90
N GLU A 361 9.41 -5.54 -17.10
CA GLU A 361 9.99 -5.06 -18.37
C GLU A 361 9.44 -5.85 -19.56
N LYS A 362 9.44 -7.19 -19.46
CA LYS A 362 8.93 -8.07 -20.50
C LYS A 362 7.40 -7.92 -20.68
N PHE A 363 6.67 -7.82 -19.57
CA PHE A 363 5.22 -7.64 -19.59
C PHE A 363 4.84 -6.31 -20.25
N LEU A 364 5.49 -5.21 -19.86
CA LEU A 364 5.24 -3.89 -20.44
C LEU A 364 5.62 -3.85 -21.93
N ALA A 365 6.66 -4.52 -22.37
CA ALA A 365 7.00 -4.65 -23.78
C ALA A 365 5.87 -5.34 -24.56
N LEU A 366 5.25 -6.40 -23.99
CA LEU A 366 4.11 -7.08 -24.60
C LEU A 366 2.87 -6.19 -24.68
N VAL A 367 2.48 -5.52 -23.59
CA VAL A 367 1.22 -4.77 -23.52
C VAL A 367 1.27 -3.42 -24.23
N SER A 368 2.47 -2.92 -24.55
CA SER A 368 2.68 -1.66 -25.26
C SER A 368 2.88 -1.86 -26.78
N ALA A 369 3.11 -3.08 -27.25
CA ALA A 369 3.22 -3.43 -28.66
C ALA A 369 1.83 -3.64 -29.29
#